data_5e7be3d56f3e4cac0c0d7e207365787e
#
_entry.id   5e7be3d56f3e4cac0c0d7e207365787e
#
_cell.length_a   1.000
_cell.length_b   1.000
_cell.length_c   1.000
_cell.angle_alpha   90.00
_cell.angle_beta   90.00
_cell.angle_gamma   90.00
#
_symmetry.space_group_name_H-M   'P 1'
#
loop_
_entity.id
_entity.type
_entity.pdbx_description
1 polymer ?
#
loop_
_entity_poly.entity_id
_entity_poly.type
_entity_poly.pdbx_seq_one_letter_code
_entity_poly.pdbx_strand_id
1 'polypeptide(L)' 'MIRKSYRKRRQKYLIMNGINRNDIKTGLRVFIVLKEDQRSGKLTEGIVKDILTKSPSHPHGIKVRLESGAVGRVKKI' A
#
# COMPACT_ATOMS: atom_id res chain seq x y z
N MET A 1 -2.99 32.09 -7.25
CA MET A 1 -2.97 31.51 -7.21
C MET A 1 -2.73 30.84 -6.90
N ILE A 2 -2.58 30.80 -6.63
CA ILE A 2 -2.29 30.04 -6.49
C ILE A 2 -2.43 29.15 -6.28
N ARG A 3 -2.49 28.86 -5.97
CA ARG A 3 -2.57 27.95 -5.72
C ARG A 3 -2.10 27.07 -6.00
N LYS A 4 -1.73 26.90 -6.18
CA LYS A 4 -1.26 25.98 -6.62
C LYS A 4 -0.31 25.44 -6.01
N SER A 5 0.09 25.69 -5.37
CA SER A 5 1.12 25.21 -4.86
C SER A 5 0.88 24.42 -3.76
N TYR A 6 0.27 24.35 -3.08
CA TYR A 6 0.10 23.52 -2.16
C TYR A 6 -0.26 22.31 -2.40
N ARG A 7 -0.72 22.27 -3.23
CA ARG A 7 -1.08 21.15 -3.54
C ARG A 7 0.01 20.33 -3.63
N LYS A 8 1.06 20.69 -3.90
CA LYS A 8 2.14 19.96 -4.01
C LYS A 8 2.48 19.35 -2.82
N ARG A 9 2.28 19.89 -1.77
CA ARG A 9 2.56 19.32 -0.61
C ARG A 9 1.78 18.24 -0.38
N ARG A 10 0.67 18.21 -0.86
CA ARG A 10 -0.13 17.16 -0.71
C ARG A 10 0.46 16.05 -1.31
N GLN A 11 1.36 16.19 -2.16
CA GLN A 11 1.99 15.15 -2.76
C GLN A 11 2.63 14.29 -1.80
N LYS A 12 2.98 14.74 -0.67
CA LYS A 12 3.54 13.91 0.29
C LYS A 12 2.69 12.81 0.63
N TYR A 13 1.43 12.98 0.59
CA TYR A 13 0.57 11.89 0.93
C TYR A 13 0.67 10.79 -0.04
N LEU A 14 1.08 11.12 -1.23
CA LEU A 14 1.16 10.10 -2.23
C LEU A 14 2.31 9.19 -1.97
N ILE A 15 3.17 9.60 -1.06
CA ILE A 15 4.31 8.79 -0.76
C ILE A 15 3.95 7.63 0.10
N MET A 16 2.79 7.66 0.72
CA MET A 16 2.35 6.55 1.53
C MET A 16 1.88 5.45 0.62
N ASN A 17 2.81 4.72 0.06
CA ASN A 17 2.52 3.68 -0.92
C ASN A 17 2.73 2.28 -0.39
N GLY A 18 2.84 2.13 0.93
CA GLY A 18 2.94 0.81 1.51
C GLY A 18 4.36 0.26 1.60
N ILE A 19 5.37 1.10 1.40
CA ILE A 19 6.75 0.66 1.52
C ILE A 19 7.16 0.51 2.98
N ASN A 20 6.66 1.38 3.85
CA ASN A 20 7.00 1.34 5.26
C ASN A 20 5.98 0.57 6.08
N ARG A 21 6.45 -0.37 6.86
CA ARG A 21 5.57 -1.18 7.68
C ARG A 21 4.78 -0.34 8.68
N ASN A 22 5.34 0.78 9.14
CA ASN A 22 4.66 1.64 10.08
C ASN A 22 3.42 2.32 9.50
N ASP A 23 3.31 2.36 8.19
CA ASP A 23 2.17 2.99 7.53
C ASP A 23 1.03 1.99 7.36
N ILE A 24 1.25 0.74 7.72
CA ILE A 24 0.28 -0.33 7.53
C ILE A 24 -0.14 -0.92 8.87
N LYS A 25 -1.43 -1.07 9.05
CA LYS A 25 -1.96 -1.65 10.27
C LYS A 25 -3.08 -2.61 9.91
N THR A 26 -3.31 -3.58 10.77
CA THR A 26 -4.46 -4.45 10.59
C THR A 26 -5.72 -3.60 10.66
N GLY A 27 -6.67 -3.89 9.81
CA GLY A 27 -7.90 -3.12 9.71
C GLY A 27 -7.84 -1.96 8.73
N LEU A 28 -6.65 -1.68 8.17
CA LEU A 28 -6.50 -0.59 7.23
C LEU A 28 -6.91 -1.03 5.83
N ARG A 29 -7.59 -0.17 5.10
CA ARG A 29 -7.92 -0.47 3.71
C ARG A 29 -6.73 -0.13 2.84
N VAL A 30 -6.31 -1.05 2.01
CA VAL A 30 -5.16 -0.87 1.14
C VAL A 30 -5.44 -1.44 -0.24
N PHE A 31 -4.53 -1.13 -1.17
CA PHE A 31 -4.59 -1.69 -2.50
C PHE A 31 -3.31 -2.49 -2.69
N ILE A 32 -3.43 -3.74 -3.02
CA ILE A 32 -2.30 -4.64 -3.17
C ILE A 32 -2.20 -5.17 -4.59
N VAL A 33 -1.02 -5.67 -4.94
CA VAL A 33 -0.80 -6.35 -6.20
C VAL A 33 -0.64 -7.81 -5.88
N LEU A 34 -1.50 -8.66 -6.41
CA LEU A 34 -1.39 -10.10 -6.23
C LEU A 34 -0.25 -10.62 -7.08
N LYS A 35 0.27 -11.77 -6.72
CA LYS A 35 1.38 -12.36 -7.44
C LYS A 35 1.07 -12.50 -8.93
N GLU A 36 -0.11 -12.95 -9.25
CA GLU A 36 -0.51 -13.14 -10.63
C GLU A 36 -0.75 -11.83 -11.38
N ASP A 37 -0.86 -10.72 -10.67
CA ASP A 37 -1.12 -9.44 -11.27
C ASP A 37 0.12 -8.55 -11.35
N GLN A 38 1.27 -9.05 -10.99
CA GLN A 38 2.47 -8.23 -10.97
C GLN A 38 2.83 -7.67 -12.33
N ARG A 39 2.54 -8.41 -13.38
CA ARG A 39 2.84 -7.95 -14.71
C ARG A 39 1.94 -6.81 -15.14
N SER A 40 0.67 -6.89 -14.86
CA SER A 40 -0.29 -5.89 -15.30
C SER A 40 -0.36 -4.72 -14.34
N GLY A 41 0.06 -4.92 -13.10
CA GLY A 41 -0.06 -3.89 -12.10
C GLY A 41 -1.47 -3.72 -11.57
N LYS A 42 -2.35 -4.68 -11.85
CA LYS A 42 -3.71 -4.60 -11.38
C LYS A 42 -3.75 -4.56 -9.86
N LEU A 43 -4.55 -3.67 -9.31
CA LEU A 43 -4.66 -3.52 -7.86
C LEU A 43 -5.90 -4.20 -7.33
N THR A 44 -5.76 -4.79 -6.15
CA THR A 44 -6.87 -5.43 -5.45
C THR A 44 -7.06 -4.70 -4.12
N GLU A 45 -8.25 -4.20 -3.89
CA GLU A 45 -8.56 -3.48 -2.68
C GLU A 45 -9.00 -4.43 -1.58
N GLY A 46 -8.66 -4.14 -0.36
CA GLY A 46 -9.13 -4.95 0.75
C GLY A 46 -8.62 -4.41 2.08
N ILE A 47 -9.00 -5.12 3.14
CA ILE A 47 -8.65 -4.72 4.50
C ILE A 47 -7.53 -5.64 5.00
N VAL A 48 -6.51 -5.07 5.58
CA VAL A 48 -5.38 -5.84 6.08
C VAL A 48 -5.79 -6.70 7.25
N LYS A 49 -5.52 -7.97 7.16
CA LYS A 49 -5.75 -8.91 8.25
C LYS A 49 -4.43 -9.19 8.94
N ASP A 50 -3.39 -9.49 8.18
CA ASP A 50 -2.07 -9.78 8.71
C ASP A 50 -1.00 -9.05 7.93
N ILE A 51 0.06 -8.64 8.61
CA ILE A 51 1.22 -8.05 7.97
C ILE A 51 2.28 -9.13 7.94
N LEU A 52 2.67 -9.55 6.75
CA LEU A 52 3.57 -10.66 6.56
C LEU A 52 5.05 -10.27 6.45
N THR A 53 5.32 -9.03 6.08
CA THR A 53 6.69 -8.53 6.01
C THR A 53 7.16 -8.16 7.41
N LYS A 54 8.27 -8.72 7.84
CA LYS A 54 8.79 -8.43 9.17
C LYS A 54 9.73 -7.25 9.19
N SER A 55 10.31 -6.91 8.07
CA SER A 55 11.22 -5.77 7.99
C SER A 55 10.47 -4.46 8.13
N PRO A 56 11.12 -3.40 8.62
CA PRO A 56 10.47 -2.09 8.76
C PRO A 56 10.05 -1.51 7.43
N SER A 57 10.69 -1.91 6.34
CA SER A 57 10.34 -1.42 5.02
C SER A 57 10.69 -2.46 3.96
N HIS A 58 10.12 -2.31 2.78
CA HIS A 58 10.42 -3.17 1.66
C HIS A 58 10.25 -2.38 0.38
N PRO A 59 11.23 -2.39 -0.52
CA PRO A 59 11.18 -1.56 -1.73
C PRO A 59 10.01 -1.88 -2.66
N HIS A 60 9.50 -3.10 -2.63
CA HIS A 60 8.39 -3.49 -3.47
C HIS A 60 7.04 -3.42 -2.74
N GLY A 61 7.03 -2.90 -1.52
CA GLY A 61 5.83 -2.80 -0.73
C GLY A 61 5.75 -3.87 0.34
N ILE A 62 5.06 -3.57 1.42
CA ILE A 62 4.88 -4.51 2.53
C ILE A 62 3.90 -5.59 2.10
N LYS A 63 4.26 -6.85 2.32
CA LYS A 63 3.39 -7.96 1.99
C LYS A 63 2.37 -8.16 3.08
N VAL A 64 1.13 -8.25 2.72
CA VAL A 64 0.05 -8.42 3.70
C VAL A 64 -0.93 -9.48 3.22
N ARG A 65 -1.75 -9.96 4.15
CA ARG A 65 -2.87 -10.82 3.82
C ARG A 65 -4.12 -10.01 4.13
N LEU A 66 -5.04 -9.99 3.21
CA LEU A 66 -6.30 -9.28 3.39
C LEU A 66 -7.31 -10.18 4.08
N GLU A 67 -8.38 -9.60 4.60
CA GLU A 67 -9.43 -10.36 5.25
C GLU A 67 -10.09 -11.36 4.30
N SER A 68 -10.05 -11.08 3.01
CA SER A 68 -10.59 -11.99 2.02
C SER A 68 -9.69 -13.20 1.79
N GLY A 69 -8.49 -13.19 2.34
CA GLY A 69 -7.53 -14.25 2.13
C GLY A 69 -6.50 -13.94 1.04
N ALA A 70 -6.70 -12.86 0.30
CA ALA A 70 -5.76 -12.50 -0.75
C ALA A 70 -4.44 -12.04 -0.14
N VAL A 71 -3.34 -12.39 -0.77
CA VAL A 71 -2.01 -12.02 -0.30
C VAL A 71 -1.30 -11.26 -1.40
N GLY A 72 -0.67 -10.17 -1.05
CA GLY A 72 0.08 -9.39 -2.03
C GLY A 72 0.82 -8.25 -1.34
N ARG A 73 1.49 -7.44 -2.17
CA ARG A 73 2.25 -6.31 -1.65
C ARG A 73 1.45 -5.04 -1.79
N VAL A 74 1.46 -4.23 -0.74
CA VAL A 74 0.71 -2.98 -0.74
C VAL A 74 1.35 -2.00 -1.69
N LYS A 75 0.54 -1.42 -2.56
CA LYS A 75 1.02 -0.42 -3.52
C LYS A 75 0.39 0.94 -3.27
N LYS A 76 -0.71 0.97 -2.54
CA LYS A 76 -1.38 2.22 -2.29
C LYS A 76 -2.19 2.10 -1.00
N ILE A 77 -2.24 3.17 -0.27
CA ILE A 77 -3.00 3.21 0.98
C ILE A 77 -4.15 4.20 0.89
#